data_ded291d679dc370b38450c7a899c41f2
#
_entry.id   ded291d679dc370b38450c7a899c41f2
#
_cell.length_a   1.000
_cell.length_b   1.000
_cell.length_c   1.000
_cell.angle_alpha   90.00
_cell.angle_beta   90.00
_cell.angle_gamma   90.00
#
_symmetry.space_group_name_H-M   'P 1'
#
loop_
_entity.id
_entity.type
_entity.pdbx_description
1 polymer ?
#
loop_
_entity_poly.entity_id
_entity_poly.type
_entity_poly.pdbx_seq_one_letter_code
_entity_poly.pdbx_strand_id
1 'polypeptide(L)'
;MSSAEKKATWQRIEKLHDEASTNLWAGIRTGLDLFSKTPLVDNVQGLYLLTDGMPNHMCPPQGYVATIGPMLHSAEQERSSITTIHTFGFGYQIRSELMQSIAEVGNGSYAFIPDAGMIGTAFVHSVANLYSTLGTSAMLEVNLSKDVRLEAKAGMSLTTGERGLLLKLGNLQYGQSRDLVFVCPKGIPEDTVITATLNYKVADGSTRASQAQAKFSDRTVMTPSLVENHYRRAQICGLLSSLFPLKHNGEHTTTNDKDRLVRAQDALNTITANMQTSPHKNDPGLKSLHDELGGEEPAGQYFRL
;
A
#
# COMPACT_ATOMS: atom_id res chain seq x y z
N MET A 1 7.88 -28.39 -0.26
CA MET A 1 6.97 -29.38 0.39
C MET A 1 6.76 -30.56 -0.55
N SER A 2 6.99 -31.77 -0.06
CA SER A 2 6.65 -33.03 -0.75
C SER A 2 5.13 -33.24 -0.82
N SER A 3 4.68 -34.17 -1.67
CA SER A 3 3.25 -34.52 -1.77
C SER A 3 2.68 -35.03 -0.44
N ALA A 4 3.46 -35.76 0.34
CA ALA A 4 3.07 -36.27 1.65
C ALA A 4 2.89 -35.13 2.68
N GLU A 5 3.80 -34.17 2.69
CA GLU A 5 3.70 -32.98 3.56
C GLU A 5 2.49 -32.10 3.22
N LYS A 6 2.20 -31.92 1.93
CA LYS A 6 1.00 -31.21 1.49
C LYS A 6 -0.28 -31.89 2.00
N LYS A 7 -0.36 -33.21 1.87
CA LYS A 7 -1.50 -34.02 2.34
C LYS A 7 -1.66 -33.93 3.87
N ALA A 8 -0.56 -34.02 4.62
CA ALA A 8 -0.58 -33.90 6.07
C ALA A 8 -1.00 -32.49 6.54
N THR A 9 -0.56 -31.45 5.82
CA THR A 9 -0.98 -30.06 6.10
C THR A 9 -2.47 -29.88 5.84
N TRP A 10 -2.97 -30.40 4.72
CA TRP A 10 -4.39 -30.35 4.39
C TRP A 10 -5.26 -31.01 5.47
N GLN A 11 -4.90 -32.22 5.91
CA GLN A 11 -5.60 -32.93 6.98
C GLN A 11 -5.58 -32.20 8.33
N ARG A 12 -4.58 -31.34 8.60
CA ARG A 12 -4.56 -30.48 9.79
C ARG A 12 -5.50 -29.31 9.63
N ILE A 13 -5.55 -28.70 8.44
CA ILE A 13 -6.44 -27.57 8.16
C ILE A 13 -7.91 -28.02 8.26
N GLU A 14 -8.27 -29.19 7.75
CA GLU A 14 -9.63 -29.74 7.84
C GLU A 14 -10.10 -30.00 9.27
N LYS A 15 -9.18 -30.09 10.24
CA LYS A 15 -9.49 -30.30 11.66
C LYS A 15 -9.58 -28.99 12.46
N LEU A 16 -9.37 -27.86 11.83
CA LEU A 16 -9.55 -26.56 12.49
C LEU A 16 -11.04 -26.31 12.71
N HIS A 17 -11.37 -25.86 13.89
CA HIS A 17 -12.72 -25.44 14.28
C HIS A 17 -12.65 -24.01 14.84
N ASP A 18 -13.74 -23.29 14.74
CA ASP A 18 -13.89 -21.95 15.32
C ASP A 18 -13.94 -22.02 16.84
N GLU A 19 -13.34 -21.06 17.52
CA GLU A 19 -13.26 -20.94 18.98
C GLU A 19 -13.78 -19.56 19.45
N ALA A 20 -14.98 -19.19 19.11
CA ALA A 20 -15.76 -18.04 19.60
C ALA A 20 -15.06 -16.66 19.73
N SER A 21 -13.73 -16.58 19.79
CA SER A 21 -12.97 -15.32 19.90
C SER A 21 -11.85 -15.20 18.88
N THR A 22 -11.56 -13.96 18.48
CA THR A 22 -10.51 -13.68 17.48
C THR A 22 -9.26 -13.13 18.17
N ASN A 23 -8.25 -13.99 18.34
CA ASN A 23 -6.94 -13.64 18.88
C ASN A 23 -5.93 -13.37 17.77
N LEU A 24 -6.11 -12.24 17.06
CA LEU A 24 -5.26 -11.84 15.95
C LEU A 24 -3.79 -11.68 16.36
N TRP A 25 -3.56 -11.16 17.59
CA TRP A 25 -2.22 -10.94 18.12
C TRP A 25 -1.43 -12.23 18.31
N ALA A 26 -2.05 -13.29 18.81
CA ALA A 26 -1.38 -14.57 18.96
C ALA A 26 -0.91 -15.14 17.62
N GLY A 27 -1.74 -15.00 16.56
CA GLY A 27 -1.39 -15.39 15.21
C GLY A 27 -0.17 -14.64 14.67
N ILE A 28 -0.17 -13.30 14.78
CA ILE A 28 0.94 -12.45 14.35
C ILE A 28 2.23 -12.81 15.09
N ARG A 29 2.18 -12.87 16.41
CA ARG A 29 3.33 -13.19 17.27
C ARG A 29 3.91 -14.55 16.92
N THR A 30 3.06 -15.57 16.80
CA THR A 30 3.50 -16.92 16.44
C THR A 30 4.17 -16.97 15.07
N GLY A 31 3.61 -16.28 14.08
CA GLY A 31 4.20 -16.19 12.74
C GLY A 31 5.56 -15.51 12.75
N LEU A 32 5.72 -14.40 13.46
CA LEU A 32 6.99 -13.70 13.61
C LEU A 32 8.03 -14.56 14.40
N ASP A 33 7.60 -15.26 15.45
CA ASP A 33 8.44 -16.18 16.21
C ASP A 33 8.93 -17.38 15.36
N LEU A 34 8.13 -17.87 14.43
CA LEU A 34 8.54 -18.91 13.49
C LEU A 34 9.63 -18.38 12.55
N PHE A 35 9.50 -17.18 12.03
CA PHE A 35 10.54 -16.57 11.20
C PHE A 35 11.85 -16.40 11.98
N SER A 36 11.78 -15.98 13.24
CA SER A 36 12.98 -15.82 14.07
C SER A 36 13.77 -17.12 14.28
N LYS A 37 13.13 -18.28 14.20
CA LYS A 37 13.71 -19.61 14.37
C LYS A 37 14.12 -20.27 13.05
N THR A 38 13.67 -19.71 11.91
CA THR A 38 13.99 -20.26 10.59
C THR A 38 15.39 -19.80 10.16
N PRO A 39 16.26 -20.67 9.63
CA PRO A 39 17.54 -20.26 9.09
C PRO A 39 17.37 -19.18 8.03
N LEU A 40 18.26 -18.18 8.03
CA LEU A 40 18.32 -17.18 6.98
C LEU A 40 18.77 -17.86 5.70
N VAL A 41 17.88 -17.85 4.73
CA VAL A 41 18.17 -18.15 3.33
C VAL A 41 17.84 -16.87 2.59
N ASP A 42 18.47 -16.60 1.46
CA ASP A 42 18.22 -15.42 0.61
C ASP A 42 16.75 -15.35 0.15
N ASN A 43 15.82 -15.14 1.09
CA ASN A 43 14.39 -15.21 0.89
C ASN A 43 13.68 -14.01 1.51
N VAL A 44 12.67 -13.52 0.81
CA VAL A 44 11.67 -12.62 1.38
C VAL A 44 10.67 -13.44 2.20
N GLN A 45 10.52 -13.11 3.46
CA GLN A 45 9.57 -13.77 4.36
C GLN A 45 8.22 -13.05 4.29
N GLY A 46 7.15 -13.80 4.01
CA GLY A 46 5.78 -13.26 3.94
C GLY A 46 4.86 -13.90 4.98
N LEU A 47 4.33 -13.10 5.90
CA LEU A 47 3.27 -13.50 6.82
C LEU A 47 1.92 -13.13 6.21
N TYR A 48 1.05 -14.11 6.00
CA TYR A 48 -0.31 -13.92 5.53
C TYR A 48 -1.29 -14.06 6.70
N LEU A 49 -1.94 -12.96 7.03
CA LEU A 49 -2.87 -12.84 8.13
C LEU A 49 -4.29 -12.75 7.60
N LEU A 50 -5.11 -13.75 7.92
CA LEU A 50 -6.49 -13.88 7.47
C LEU A 50 -7.43 -13.74 8.65
N THR A 51 -8.48 -12.94 8.49
CA THR A 51 -9.55 -12.82 9.50
C THR A 51 -10.90 -12.49 8.84
N ASP A 52 -11.95 -13.01 9.40
CA ASP A 52 -13.36 -12.71 9.08
C ASP A 52 -14.06 -11.94 10.21
N GLY A 53 -13.37 -11.68 11.32
CA GLY A 53 -13.91 -11.04 12.49
C GLY A 53 -13.05 -9.94 13.09
N MET A 54 -13.66 -9.22 14.02
CA MET A 54 -12.96 -8.20 14.81
C MET A 54 -12.09 -8.84 15.89
N PRO A 55 -10.81 -8.42 16.03
CA PRO A 55 -9.98 -8.90 17.12
C PRO A 55 -10.59 -8.45 18.46
N ASN A 56 -10.85 -9.40 19.33
CA ASN A 56 -11.54 -9.18 20.61
C ASN A 56 -10.86 -9.89 21.80
N HIS A 57 -9.75 -10.58 21.56
CA HIS A 57 -9.03 -11.31 22.60
C HIS A 57 -7.52 -10.98 22.55
N MET A 58 -6.94 -10.71 23.73
CA MET A 58 -5.51 -10.42 23.94
C MET A 58 -4.92 -9.36 22.99
N CYS A 59 -5.70 -8.35 22.66
CA CYS A 59 -5.21 -7.23 21.83
C CYS A 59 -4.06 -6.50 22.55
N PRO A 60 -3.00 -6.10 21.84
CA PRO A 60 -1.89 -5.36 22.44
C PRO A 60 -2.37 -4.05 23.07
N PRO A 61 -2.04 -3.77 24.36
CA PRO A 61 -2.53 -2.57 25.05
C PRO A 61 -2.09 -1.25 24.39
N GLN A 62 -0.93 -1.24 23.76
CA GLN A 62 -0.40 -0.06 23.05
C GLN A 62 -0.89 0.04 21.59
N GLY A 63 -1.64 -0.97 21.11
CA GLY A 63 -2.03 -1.13 19.71
C GLY A 63 -1.09 -2.04 18.94
N TYR A 64 -1.57 -2.51 17.78
CA TYR A 64 -0.85 -3.45 16.93
C TYR A 64 0.38 -2.80 16.29
N VAL A 65 0.23 -1.62 15.70
CA VAL A 65 1.32 -0.93 14.99
C VAL A 65 2.47 -0.58 15.93
N ALA A 66 2.14 -0.02 17.12
CA ALA A 66 3.14 0.34 18.13
C ALA A 66 3.88 -0.89 18.69
N THR A 67 3.27 -2.08 18.61
CA THR A 67 3.90 -3.32 19.08
C THR A 67 4.66 -4.04 17.97
N ILE A 68 4.10 -4.13 16.76
CA ILE A 68 4.70 -4.85 15.63
C ILE A 68 5.92 -4.09 15.06
N GLY A 69 5.84 -2.77 14.94
CA GLY A 69 6.90 -1.96 14.33
C GLY A 69 8.28 -2.18 14.97
N PRO A 70 8.44 -2.05 16.31
CA PRO A 70 9.70 -2.35 16.98
C PRO A 70 10.17 -3.79 16.80
N MET A 71 9.26 -4.79 16.81
CA MET A 71 9.62 -6.20 16.60
C MET A 71 10.21 -6.43 15.20
N LEU A 72 9.59 -5.87 14.16
CA LEU A 72 10.11 -5.97 12.79
C LEU A 72 11.44 -5.25 12.64
N HIS A 73 11.59 -4.07 13.25
CA HIS A 73 12.83 -3.33 13.21
C HIS A 73 14.00 -4.07 13.88
N SER A 74 13.78 -4.66 15.07
CA SER A 74 14.77 -5.47 15.75
C SER A 74 15.15 -6.71 14.93
N ALA A 75 14.17 -7.41 14.37
CA ALA A 75 14.41 -8.58 13.51
C ALA A 75 15.24 -8.21 12.26
N GLU A 76 14.97 -7.05 11.68
CA GLU A 76 15.69 -6.53 10.52
C GLU A 76 17.16 -6.21 10.87
N GLN A 77 17.40 -5.60 12.03
CA GLN A 77 18.76 -5.27 12.48
C GLN A 77 19.57 -6.51 12.88
N GLU A 78 18.95 -7.45 13.60
CA GLU A 78 19.65 -8.62 14.12
C GLU A 78 19.93 -9.67 13.05
N ARG A 79 19.05 -9.80 12.07
CA ARG A 79 19.04 -10.93 11.13
C ARG A 79 19.16 -10.51 9.67
N SER A 80 19.15 -9.23 9.35
CA SER A 80 19.10 -8.73 7.97
C SER A 80 17.94 -9.34 7.14
N SER A 81 16.96 -9.95 7.79
CA SER A 81 15.82 -10.57 7.11
C SER A 81 14.69 -9.57 6.95
N ILE A 82 14.06 -9.63 5.80
CA ILE A 82 12.94 -8.76 5.49
C ILE A 82 11.65 -9.58 5.61
N THR A 83 10.85 -9.21 6.61
CA THR A 83 9.53 -9.80 6.81
C THR A 83 8.46 -8.84 6.32
N THR A 84 7.56 -9.33 5.46
CA THR A 84 6.38 -8.59 5.03
C THR A 84 5.12 -9.19 5.67
N ILE A 85 4.15 -8.35 6.04
CA ILE A 85 2.86 -8.79 6.60
C ILE A 85 1.77 -8.39 5.64
N HIS A 86 1.13 -9.37 5.02
CA HIS A 86 -0.02 -9.18 4.16
C HIS A 86 -1.28 -9.56 4.91
N THR A 87 -2.31 -8.72 4.84
CA THR A 87 -3.54 -8.92 5.58
C THR A 87 -4.73 -9.11 4.65
N PHE A 88 -5.62 -10.02 5.01
CA PHE A 88 -6.82 -10.37 4.23
C PHE A 88 -8.02 -10.33 5.17
N GLY A 89 -8.97 -9.45 4.84
CA GLY A 89 -10.21 -9.33 5.59
C GLY A 89 -11.39 -9.88 4.81
N PHE A 90 -12.12 -10.82 5.39
CA PHE A 90 -13.28 -11.47 4.77
C PHE A 90 -14.58 -10.89 5.30
N GLY A 91 -15.47 -10.53 4.38
CA GLY A 91 -16.79 -10.02 4.72
C GLY A 91 -16.75 -8.64 5.39
N TYR A 92 -17.90 -8.19 5.89
CA TYR A 92 -18.08 -6.80 6.34
C TYR A 92 -17.93 -6.62 7.87
N GLN A 93 -17.74 -7.70 8.63
CA GLN A 93 -17.60 -7.68 10.09
C GLN A 93 -16.14 -7.60 10.57
N ILE A 94 -15.35 -6.74 9.89
CA ILE A 94 -13.91 -6.58 10.14
C ILE A 94 -13.53 -5.13 10.38
N ARG A 95 -12.37 -4.92 11.00
CA ARG A 95 -11.74 -3.60 11.14
C ARG A 95 -10.73 -3.38 10.01
N SER A 96 -11.24 -2.98 8.83
CA SER A 96 -10.41 -2.76 7.63
C SER A 96 -9.29 -1.76 7.88
N GLU A 97 -9.53 -0.70 8.64
CA GLU A 97 -8.54 0.31 9.00
C GLU A 97 -7.39 -0.27 9.85
N LEU A 98 -7.67 -1.24 10.71
CA LEU A 98 -6.66 -1.95 11.49
C LEU A 98 -5.85 -2.90 10.61
N MET A 99 -6.52 -3.65 9.73
CA MET A 99 -5.87 -4.56 8.79
C MET A 99 -4.92 -3.81 7.84
N GLN A 100 -5.36 -2.65 7.34
CA GLN A 100 -4.52 -1.75 6.56
C GLN A 100 -3.28 -1.29 7.36
N SER A 101 -3.47 -0.87 8.62
CA SER A 101 -2.39 -0.39 9.48
C SER A 101 -1.34 -1.48 9.75
N ILE A 102 -1.78 -2.72 9.99
CA ILE A 102 -0.89 -3.86 10.18
C ILE A 102 -0.11 -4.17 8.90
N ALA A 103 -0.76 -4.15 7.75
CA ALA A 103 -0.10 -4.35 6.47
C ALA A 103 0.94 -3.25 6.19
N GLU A 104 0.62 -1.99 6.45
CA GLU A 104 1.54 -0.86 6.23
C GLU A 104 2.78 -0.92 7.10
N VAL A 105 2.64 -1.21 8.40
CA VAL A 105 3.80 -1.37 9.29
C VAL A 105 4.63 -2.59 8.92
N GLY A 106 3.98 -3.63 8.37
CA GLY A 106 4.62 -4.85 7.86
C GLY A 106 5.16 -4.73 6.44
N ASN A 107 5.18 -3.55 5.82
CA ASN A 107 5.60 -3.36 4.41
C ASN A 107 4.89 -4.31 3.42
N GLY A 108 3.67 -4.76 3.75
CA GLY A 108 2.85 -5.62 2.91
C GLY A 108 1.65 -4.90 2.31
N SER A 109 0.61 -5.63 2.00
CA SER A 109 -0.64 -5.13 1.43
C SER A 109 -1.85 -5.67 2.17
N TYR A 110 -2.91 -4.87 2.22
CA TYR A 110 -4.23 -5.30 2.67
C TYR A 110 -5.12 -5.60 1.47
N ALA A 111 -5.86 -6.70 1.54
CA ALA A 111 -6.91 -7.04 0.59
C ALA A 111 -8.23 -7.29 1.32
N PHE A 112 -9.25 -6.55 0.92
CA PHE A 112 -10.63 -6.81 1.33
C PHE A 112 -11.26 -7.82 0.39
N ILE A 113 -11.89 -8.85 0.94
CA ILE A 113 -12.51 -9.95 0.19
C ILE A 113 -13.99 -10.01 0.58
N PRO A 114 -14.89 -9.46 -0.25
CA PRO A 114 -16.32 -9.35 0.08
C PRO A 114 -17.03 -10.70 0.07
N ASP A 115 -16.58 -11.63 -0.75
CA ASP A 115 -17.20 -12.96 -0.88
C ASP A 115 -16.16 -14.07 -1.13
N ALA A 116 -16.58 -15.32 -0.86
CA ALA A 116 -15.72 -16.50 -0.95
C ALA A 116 -15.20 -16.78 -2.38
N GLY A 117 -15.89 -16.34 -3.42
CA GLY A 117 -15.49 -16.55 -4.82
C GLY A 117 -14.21 -15.82 -5.17
N MET A 118 -13.89 -14.72 -4.46
CA MET A 118 -12.69 -13.90 -4.70
C MET A 118 -11.45 -14.38 -3.92
N ILE A 119 -11.60 -15.29 -2.97
CA ILE A 119 -10.49 -15.76 -2.10
C ILE A 119 -9.33 -16.27 -2.94
N GLY A 120 -9.60 -17.19 -3.86
CA GLY A 120 -8.56 -17.81 -4.68
C GLY A 120 -7.78 -16.79 -5.50
N THR A 121 -8.48 -15.84 -6.12
CA THR A 121 -7.87 -14.77 -6.90
C THR A 121 -6.99 -13.87 -6.05
N ALA A 122 -7.47 -13.42 -4.89
CA ALA A 122 -6.70 -12.58 -3.98
C ALA A 122 -5.41 -13.26 -3.50
N PHE A 123 -5.49 -14.56 -3.16
CA PHE A 123 -4.32 -15.33 -2.73
C PHE A 123 -3.32 -15.56 -3.86
N VAL A 124 -3.78 -15.97 -5.04
CA VAL A 124 -2.90 -16.18 -6.20
C VAL A 124 -2.13 -14.92 -6.54
N HIS A 125 -2.80 -13.77 -6.57
CA HIS A 125 -2.14 -12.48 -6.81
C HIS A 125 -1.14 -12.12 -5.72
N SER A 126 -1.49 -12.32 -4.45
CA SER A 126 -0.59 -12.00 -3.34
C SER A 126 0.66 -12.88 -3.33
N VAL A 127 0.50 -14.18 -3.59
CA VAL A 127 1.62 -15.12 -3.71
C VAL A 127 2.49 -14.78 -4.93
N ALA A 128 1.89 -14.46 -6.07
CA ALA A 128 2.62 -14.04 -7.27
C ALA A 128 3.43 -12.76 -7.01
N ASN A 129 2.84 -11.78 -6.31
CA ASN A 129 3.54 -10.56 -5.91
C ASN A 129 4.73 -10.85 -4.98
N LEU A 130 4.59 -11.77 -4.03
CA LEU A 130 5.67 -12.17 -3.16
C LEU A 130 6.82 -12.83 -3.95
N TYR A 131 6.51 -13.76 -4.85
CA TYR A 131 7.50 -14.42 -5.70
C TYR A 131 8.18 -13.47 -6.70
N SER A 132 7.49 -12.42 -7.14
CA SER A 132 8.05 -11.41 -8.04
C SER A 132 8.78 -10.28 -7.31
N THR A 133 8.92 -10.34 -5.98
CA THR A 133 9.57 -9.28 -5.22
C THR A 133 11.07 -9.24 -5.52
N LEU A 134 11.52 -8.13 -6.12
CA LEU A 134 12.92 -7.79 -6.34
C LEU A 134 13.58 -7.26 -5.08
N GLY A 135 12.87 -6.42 -4.36
CA GLY A 135 13.37 -5.74 -3.18
C GLY A 135 12.25 -5.14 -2.34
N THR A 136 12.61 -4.73 -1.15
CA THR A 136 11.67 -4.22 -0.14
C THR A 136 12.20 -2.94 0.48
N SER A 137 11.39 -2.28 1.30
CA SER A 137 11.75 -1.03 1.96
C SER A 137 12.25 0.05 0.98
N ALA A 138 11.72 0.05 -0.24
CA ALA A 138 12.15 0.95 -1.27
C ALA A 138 11.81 2.40 -0.94
N MET A 139 12.82 3.26 -1.05
CA MET A 139 12.74 4.69 -0.84
C MET A 139 13.23 5.41 -2.09
N LEU A 140 12.42 6.29 -2.64
CA LEU A 140 12.77 7.14 -3.77
C LEU A 140 13.01 8.56 -3.28
N GLU A 141 14.20 9.06 -3.52
CA GLU A 141 14.56 10.45 -3.30
C GLU A 141 14.54 11.19 -4.64
N VAL A 142 13.78 12.30 -4.70
CA VAL A 142 13.70 13.15 -5.89
C VAL A 142 14.24 14.53 -5.56
N ASN A 143 15.35 14.90 -6.19
CA ASN A 143 16.04 16.16 -6.01
C ASN A 143 16.00 16.99 -7.29
N LEU A 144 15.88 18.31 -7.15
CA LEU A 144 15.95 19.26 -8.25
C LEU A 144 17.15 20.18 -8.06
N SER A 145 17.86 20.48 -9.15
CA SER A 145 19.04 21.37 -9.12
C SER A 145 18.72 22.84 -8.83
N LYS A 146 17.44 23.21 -8.91
CA LYS A 146 16.92 24.54 -8.60
C LYS A 146 15.90 24.47 -7.45
N ASP A 147 15.72 25.57 -6.79
CA ASP A 147 14.71 25.73 -5.73
C ASP A 147 13.30 25.77 -6.36
N VAL A 148 12.80 24.60 -6.68
CA VAL A 148 11.47 24.38 -7.26
C VAL A 148 10.66 23.59 -6.27
N ARG A 149 9.53 24.16 -5.86
CA ARG A 149 8.59 23.48 -4.98
C ARG A 149 7.76 22.45 -5.76
N LEU A 150 7.99 21.19 -5.45
CA LEU A 150 7.12 20.09 -5.87
C LEU A 150 6.10 19.77 -4.77
N GLU A 151 4.87 19.55 -5.19
CA GLU A 151 3.81 19.05 -4.33
C GLU A 151 3.45 17.63 -4.79
N ALA A 152 3.67 16.65 -3.92
CA ALA A 152 3.11 15.34 -4.15
C ALA A 152 1.61 15.39 -3.90
N LYS A 153 0.82 14.80 -4.77
CA LYS A 153 -0.61 14.60 -4.49
C LYS A 153 -0.77 13.42 -3.55
N ALA A 154 -1.76 13.53 -2.67
CA ALA A 154 -2.00 12.62 -1.58
C ALA A 154 -2.12 11.14 -2.03
N GLY A 155 -1.93 10.22 -1.12
CA GLY A 155 -1.82 8.78 -1.36
C GLY A 155 -0.37 8.28 -1.42
N MET A 156 0.62 9.18 -1.33
CA MET A 156 2.03 8.83 -1.21
C MET A 156 2.52 9.13 0.20
N SER A 157 3.20 8.17 0.84
CA SER A 157 3.93 8.41 2.09
C SER A 157 5.12 9.29 1.78
N LEU A 158 4.95 10.59 1.98
CA LEU A 158 5.93 11.61 1.68
C LEU A 158 6.59 12.12 2.97
N THR A 159 7.91 12.19 2.95
CA THR A 159 8.68 12.93 3.94
C THR A 159 9.50 13.99 3.20
N THR A 160 9.55 15.21 3.73
CA THR A 160 10.44 16.23 3.18
C THR A 160 11.85 15.90 3.62
N GLY A 161 12.71 15.54 2.69
CA GLY A 161 14.14 15.36 2.93
C GLY A 161 14.88 16.72 2.98
N GLU A 162 16.14 16.71 3.40
CA GLU A 162 16.97 17.92 3.49
C GLU A 162 17.16 18.63 2.13
N ARG A 163 17.05 17.91 1.01
CA ARG A 163 17.32 18.41 -0.35
C ARG A 163 16.24 18.13 -1.37
N GLY A 164 15.14 17.49 -0.99
CA GLY A 164 14.10 17.09 -1.94
C GLY A 164 12.96 16.33 -1.30
N LEU A 165 12.23 15.59 -2.12
CA LEU A 165 11.13 14.74 -1.70
C LEU A 165 11.60 13.30 -1.50
N LEU A 166 11.28 12.73 -0.35
CA LEU A 166 11.53 11.33 -0.03
C LEU A 166 10.19 10.57 -0.01
N LEU A 167 10.08 9.55 -0.86
CA LEU A 167 8.86 8.76 -1.01
C LEU A 167 9.11 7.31 -0.59
N LYS A 168 8.26 6.79 0.30
CA LYS A 168 8.24 5.37 0.64
C LYS A 168 7.46 4.61 -0.43
N LEU A 169 8.14 3.74 -1.18
CA LEU A 169 7.53 2.92 -2.23
C LEU A 169 7.16 1.50 -1.76
N GLY A 170 7.72 1.04 -0.63
CA GLY A 170 7.48 -0.30 -0.12
C GLY A 170 8.21 -1.39 -0.93
N ASN A 171 7.49 -2.42 -1.35
CA ASN A 171 8.08 -3.53 -2.11
C ASN A 171 8.16 -3.21 -3.60
N LEU A 172 9.24 -3.64 -4.23
CA LEU A 172 9.45 -3.58 -5.68
C LEU A 172 9.27 -4.98 -6.26
N GLN A 173 8.50 -5.10 -7.33
CA GLN A 173 8.29 -6.35 -8.04
C GLN A 173 8.92 -6.30 -9.44
N TYR A 174 9.43 -7.43 -9.90
CA TYR A 174 9.87 -7.58 -11.30
C TYR A 174 8.70 -7.32 -12.25
N GLY A 175 8.99 -6.58 -13.33
CA GLY A 175 8.02 -6.27 -14.38
C GLY A 175 6.96 -5.24 -14.01
N GLN A 176 7.00 -4.65 -12.80
CA GLN A 176 6.06 -3.62 -12.38
C GLN A 176 6.64 -2.22 -12.60
N SER A 177 5.84 -1.33 -13.18
CA SER A 177 6.09 0.11 -13.20
C SER A 177 5.22 0.84 -12.18
N ARG A 178 5.68 2.01 -11.75
CA ARG A 178 4.93 2.90 -10.86
C ARG A 178 5.02 4.33 -11.36
N ASP A 179 3.86 4.94 -11.53
CA ASP A 179 3.74 6.32 -11.95
C ASP A 179 3.55 7.22 -10.72
N LEU A 180 4.36 8.25 -10.62
CA LEU A 180 4.34 9.21 -9.52
C LEU A 180 3.98 10.59 -10.08
N VAL A 181 2.97 11.23 -9.48
CA VAL A 181 2.46 12.51 -9.95
C VAL A 181 2.86 13.62 -8.97
N PHE A 182 3.62 14.57 -9.48
CA PHE A 182 3.96 15.79 -8.76
C PHE A 182 3.33 17.00 -9.44
N VAL A 183 2.94 17.98 -8.65
CA VAL A 183 2.46 19.28 -9.15
C VAL A 183 3.50 20.33 -8.83
N CYS A 184 3.86 21.09 -9.84
CA CYS A 184 4.72 22.25 -9.68
C CYS A 184 3.90 23.55 -9.97
N PRO A 185 3.38 24.23 -8.95
CA PRO A 185 2.47 25.37 -9.15
C PRO A 185 3.11 26.53 -9.93
N LYS A 186 4.43 26.69 -9.81
CA LYS A 186 5.18 27.79 -10.48
C LYS A 186 5.89 27.36 -11.77
N GLY A 187 5.64 26.12 -12.23
CA GLY A 187 6.38 25.54 -13.35
C GLY A 187 7.81 25.12 -12.99
N ILE A 188 8.45 24.41 -13.89
CA ILE A 188 9.83 23.94 -13.75
C ILE A 188 10.66 24.60 -14.85
N PRO A 189 11.75 25.34 -14.52
CA PRO A 189 12.65 25.90 -15.54
C PRO A 189 13.25 24.80 -16.42
N GLU A 190 13.36 25.05 -17.71
CA GLU A 190 13.83 24.06 -18.72
C GLU A 190 15.22 23.49 -18.42
N ASP A 191 16.10 24.29 -17.83
CA ASP A 191 17.46 23.89 -17.46
C ASP A 191 17.58 23.18 -16.09
N THR A 192 16.44 22.89 -15.44
CA THR A 192 16.43 22.15 -14.16
C THR A 192 16.83 20.70 -14.39
N VAL A 193 17.80 20.24 -13.61
CA VAL A 193 18.17 18.82 -13.55
C VAL A 193 17.36 18.15 -12.45
N ILE A 194 16.69 17.08 -12.80
CA ILE A 194 15.94 16.20 -11.88
C ILE A 194 16.82 14.98 -11.64
N THR A 195 17.11 14.70 -10.36
CA THR A 195 17.84 13.51 -9.93
C THR A 195 16.90 12.65 -9.12
N ALA A 196 16.73 11.39 -9.53
CA ALA A 196 15.95 10.38 -8.81
C ALA A 196 16.90 9.29 -8.30
N THR A 197 16.95 9.07 -6.99
CA THR A 197 17.74 8.03 -6.35
C THR A 197 16.83 7.04 -5.66
N LEU A 198 16.85 5.80 -6.11
CA LEU A 198 16.07 4.70 -5.56
C LEU A 198 16.97 3.82 -4.69
N ASN A 199 16.66 3.73 -3.41
CA ASN A 199 17.32 2.83 -2.46
C ASN A 199 16.35 1.72 -2.06
N TYR A 200 16.79 0.47 -2.04
CA TYR A 200 15.96 -0.68 -1.65
C TYR A 200 16.83 -1.81 -1.07
N LYS A 201 16.22 -2.70 -0.29
CA LYS A 201 16.86 -3.88 0.25
C LYS A 201 16.53 -5.11 -0.59
N VAL A 202 17.50 -5.95 -0.89
CA VAL A 202 17.32 -7.24 -1.58
C VAL A 202 17.29 -8.40 -0.58
N ALA A 203 16.97 -9.60 -1.06
CA ALA A 203 16.72 -10.77 -0.21
C ALA A 203 17.91 -11.17 0.69
N ASP A 204 19.13 -10.86 0.28
CA ASP A 204 20.36 -11.09 1.08
C ASP A 204 20.56 -10.05 2.20
N GLY A 205 19.62 -9.12 2.37
CA GLY A 205 19.67 -8.03 3.35
C GLY A 205 20.53 -6.84 2.93
N SER A 206 21.23 -6.91 1.80
CA SER A 206 22.05 -5.79 1.32
C SER A 206 21.17 -4.66 0.76
N THR A 207 21.62 -3.43 0.93
CA THR A 207 20.99 -2.25 0.33
C THR A 207 21.58 -2.01 -1.06
N ARG A 208 20.70 -1.80 -2.02
CA ARG A 208 21.07 -1.39 -3.37
C ARG A 208 20.55 0.00 -3.69
N ALA A 209 21.31 0.73 -4.50
CA ALA A 209 20.94 2.05 -4.98
C ALA A 209 20.97 2.09 -6.50
N SER A 210 20.00 2.78 -7.08
CA SER A 210 19.97 3.12 -8.51
C SER A 210 19.66 4.60 -8.64
N GLN A 211 20.39 5.30 -9.51
CA GLN A 211 20.21 6.73 -9.72
C GLN A 211 20.00 7.01 -11.21
N ALA A 212 19.09 7.93 -11.48
CA ALA A 212 18.87 8.48 -12.81
C ALA A 212 18.83 10.01 -12.75
N GLN A 213 19.29 10.65 -13.81
CA GLN A 213 19.25 12.10 -13.97
C GLN A 213 18.72 12.46 -15.35
N ALA A 214 17.90 13.50 -15.41
CA ALA A 214 17.44 14.06 -16.67
C ALA A 214 17.31 15.59 -16.53
N LYS A 215 17.57 16.32 -17.60
CA LYS A 215 17.16 17.72 -17.68
C LYS A 215 15.67 17.80 -17.98
N PHE A 216 15.00 18.79 -17.42
CA PHE A 216 13.58 18.97 -17.69
C PHE A 216 13.30 19.29 -19.16
N SER A 217 14.24 19.95 -19.87
CA SER A 217 14.19 20.15 -21.32
C SER A 217 14.12 18.87 -22.12
N ASP A 218 14.73 17.79 -21.60
CA ASP A 218 14.87 16.51 -22.33
C ASP A 218 13.70 15.54 -22.03
N ARG A 219 12.67 16.05 -21.34
CA ARG A 219 11.49 15.26 -20.95
C ARG A 219 10.75 14.69 -22.15
N THR A 220 10.32 13.46 -22.02
CA THR A 220 9.30 12.90 -22.92
C THR A 220 7.95 13.50 -22.56
N VAL A 221 7.26 14.11 -23.52
CA VAL A 221 5.91 14.63 -23.30
C VAL A 221 4.94 13.47 -23.38
N MET A 222 4.36 13.11 -22.24
CA MET A 222 3.27 12.13 -22.17
C MET A 222 1.99 12.73 -22.77
N THR A 223 1.08 11.87 -23.26
CA THR A 223 -0.22 12.33 -23.73
C THR A 223 -0.97 13.03 -22.59
N PRO A 224 -1.59 14.18 -22.83
CA PRO A 224 -2.31 14.92 -21.79
C PRO A 224 -3.39 14.09 -21.09
N SER A 225 -4.06 13.19 -21.82
CA SER A 225 -5.08 12.29 -21.23
C SER A 225 -4.48 11.32 -20.21
N LEU A 226 -3.28 10.76 -20.47
CA LEU A 226 -2.61 9.87 -19.56
C LEU A 226 -2.16 10.61 -18.28
N VAL A 227 -1.61 11.81 -18.42
CA VAL A 227 -1.24 12.67 -17.28
C VAL A 227 -2.47 13.00 -16.43
N GLU A 228 -3.59 13.35 -17.07
CA GLU A 228 -4.84 13.63 -16.36
C GLU A 228 -5.35 12.40 -15.62
N ASN A 229 -5.33 11.21 -16.23
CA ASN A 229 -5.76 9.97 -15.59
C ASN A 229 -4.96 9.72 -14.30
N HIS A 230 -3.63 9.75 -14.36
CA HIS A 230 -2.78 9.57 -13.17
C HIS A 230 -3.02 10.66 -12.12
N TYR A 231 -3.23 11.91 -12.54
CA TYR A 231 -3.52 13.02 -11.65
C TYR A 231 -4.86 12.81 -10.91
N ARG A 232 -5.93 12.44 -11.64
CA ARG A 232 -7.25 12.18 -11.03
C ARG A 232 -7.20 10.99 -10.08
N ARG A 233 -6.53 9.92 -10.47
CA ARG A 233 -6.31 8.76 -9.60
C ARG A 233 -5.58 9.15 -8.31
N ALA A 234 -4.52 9.95 -8.38
CA ALA A 234 -3.81 10.46 -7.21
C ALA A 234 -4.71 11.36 -6.32
N GLN A 235 -5.58 12.18 -6.91
CA GLN A 235 -6.55 12.98 -6.15
C GLN A 235 -7.54 12.10 -5.38
N ILE A 236 -8.07 11.05 -6.02
CA ILE A 236 -9.00 10.10 -5.40
C ILE A 236 -8.31 9.34 -4.26
N CYS A 237 -7.13 8.79 -4.49
CA CYS A 237 -6.36 8.13 -3.43
C CYS A 237 -6.12 9.03 -2.23
N GLY A 238 -5.81 10.31 -2.48
CA GLY A 238 -5.62 11.29 -1.43
C GLY A 238 -6.89 11.62 -0.66
N LEU A 239 -7.99 11.72 -1.37
CA LEU A 239 -9.29 11.91 -0.74
C LEU A 239 -9.64 10.74 0.18
N LEU A 240 -9.52 9.50 -0.31
CA LEU A 240 -9.76 8.29 0.47
C LEU A 240 -8.84 8.22 1.71
N SER A 241 -7.56 8.47 1.54
CA SER A 241 -6.60 8.50 2.67
C SER A 241 -6.98 9.52 3.72
N SER A 242 -7.59 10.65 3.35
CA SER A 242 -8.03 11.67 4.28
C SER A 242 -9.17 11.22 5.21
N LEU A 243 -9.92 10.20 4.82
CA LEU A 243 -11.01 9.62 5.60
C LEU A 243 -10.53 8.64 6.69
N PHE A 244 -9.27 8.23 6.61
CA PHE A 244 -8.64 7.28 7.53
C PHE A 244 -7.43 7.90 8.23
N PRO A 245 -7.64 8.90 9.12
CA PRO A 245 -6.55 9.54 9.83
C PRO A 245 -5.82 8.56 10.76
N LEU A 246 -4.53 8.82 10.98
CA LEU A 246 -3.72 8.06 11.93
C LEU A 246 -3.98 8.51 13.36
N LYS A 247 -4.09 7.54 14.27
CA LYS A 247 -4.03 7.75 15.71
C LYS A 247 -2.58 7.97 16.16
N HIS A 248 -2.39 8.39 17.40
CA HIS A 248 -1.06 8.57 18.01
C HIS A 248 -0.23 7.26 18.07
N ASN A 249 -0.88 6.10 18.06
CA ASN A 249 -0.21 4.79 18.05
C ASN A 249 0.11 4.29 16.63
N GLY A 250 -0.11 5.11 15.60
CA GLY A 250 0.17 4.79 14.19
C GLY A 250 -0.91 3.97 13.49
N GLU A 251 -2.00 3.62 14.16
CA GLU A 251 -3.13 2.92 13.53
C GLU A 251 -4.06 3.90 12.82
N HIS A 252 -4.55 3.51 11.65
CA HIS A 252 -5.65 4.21 11.01
C HIS A 252 -6.97 4.08 11.81
N THR A 253 -7.83 5.05 11.67
CA THR A 253 -9.19 5.01 12.21
C THR A 253 -10.15 5.62 11.19
N THR A 254 -11.37 5.12 11.15
CA THR A 254 -12.43 5.76 10.37
C THR A 254 -12.78 7.10 11.01
N THR A 255 -12.91 8.14 10.20
CA THR A 255 -13.33 9.45 10.70
C THR A 255 -14.82 9.46 11.03
N ASN A 256 -15.17 10.01 12.21
CA ASN A 256 -16.54 10.34 12.59
C ASN A 256 -16.80 11.85 12.51
N ASP A 257 -15.83 12.63 12.01
CA ASP A 257 -15.94 14.07 11.82
C ASP A 257 -16.85 14.37 10.63
N LYS A 258 -18.06 14.87 10.93
CA LYS A 258 -19.07 15.19 9.92
C LYS A 258 -18.59 16.24 8.93
N ASP A 259 -17.85 17.25 9.39
CA ASP A 259 -17.33 18.30 8.51
C ASP A 259 -16.27 17.73 7.55
N ARG A 260 -15.49 16.76 8.00
CA ARG A 260 -14.54 16.05 7.14
C ARG A 260 -15.26 15.22 6.09
N LEU A 261 -16.32 14.51 6.46
CA LEU A 261 -17.13 13.73 5.51
C LEU A 261 -17.79 14.63 4.46
N VAL A 262 -18.38 15.75 4.88
CA VAL A 262 -18.96 16.73 3.94
C VAL A 262 -17.90 17.27 2.98
N ARG A 263 -16.75 17.72 3.49
CA ARG A 263 -15.64 18.18 2.64
C ARG A 263 -15.14 17.10 1.67
N ALA A 264 -15.11 15.85 2.11
CA ALA A 264 -14.71 14.73 1.26
C ALA A 264 -15.74 14.50 0.14
N GLN A 265 -17.03 14.57 0.45
CA GLN A 265 -18.08 14.43 -0.54
C GLN A 265 -18.04 15.58 -1.57
N ASP A 266 -17.84 16.81 -1.12
CA ASP A 266 -17.72 17.98 -2.02
C ASP A 266 -16.48 17.87 -2.92
N ALA A 267 -15.37 17.39 -2.37
CA ALA A 267 -14.16 17.14 -3.15
C ALA A 267 -14.36 16.02 -4.19
N LEU A 268 -15.06 14.93 -3.83
CA LEU A 268 -15.41 13.85 -4.76
C LEU A 268 -16.29 14.36 -5.89
N ASN A 269 -17.34 15.13 -5.57
CA ASN A 269 -18.23 15.74 -6.55
C ASN A 269 -17.44 16.66 -7.49
N THR A 270 -16.50 17.43 -6.96
CA THR A 270 -15.63 18.32 -7.75
C THR A 270 -14.72 17.52 -8.69
N ILE A 271 -14.11 16.44 -8.22
CA ILE A 271 -13.26 15.57 -9.05
C ILE A 271 -14.09 14.97 -10.19
N THR A 272 -15.26 14.42 -9.89
CA THR A 272 -16.18 13.82 -10.86
C THR A 272 -16.64 14.84 -11.91
N ALA A 273 -17.07 16.03 -11.50
CA ALA A 273 -17.47 17.10 -12.41
C ALA A 273 -16.32 17.53 -13.34
N ASN A 274 -15.11 17.65 -12.81
CA ASN A 274 -13.93 17.97 -13.59
C ASN A 274 -13.59 16.88 -14.63
N MET A 275 -13.82 15.61 -14.31
CA MET A 275 -13.62 14.51 -15.26
C MET A 275 -14.66 14.56 -16.39
N GLN A 276 -15.93 14.86 -16.07
CA GLN A 276 -17.02 15.00 -17.06
C GLN A 276 -16.81 16.18 -18.01
N THR A 277 -16.23 17.27 -17.53
CA THR A 277 -15.96 18.50 -18.33
C THR A 277 -14.59 18.48 -19.00
N SER A 278 -13.77 17.49 -18.73
CA SER A 278 -12.43 17.36 -19.33
C SER A 278 -12.49 17.24 -20.87
N PRO A 279 -11.57 17.85 -21.59
CA PRO A 279 -11.39 17.60 -23.03
C PRO A 279 -11.03 16.13 -23.33
N HIS A 280 -10.57 15.39 -22.32
CA HIS A 280 -10.17 13.99 -22.42
C HIS A 280 -11.21 13.00 -21.84
N LYS A 281 -12.43 13.44 -21.54
CA LYS A 281 -13.49 12.63 -20.94
C LYS A 281 -13.82 11.30 -21.66
N ASN A 282 -13.51 11.22 -22.97
CA ASN A 282 -13.72 10.02 -23.77
C ASN A 282 -12.50 9.09 -23.79
N ASP A 283 -11.41 9.44 -23.11
CA ASP A 283 -10.26 8.54 -22.95
C ASP A 283 -10.69 7.30 -22.13
N PRO A 284 -10.39 6.07 -22.61
CA PRO A 284 -10.85 4.84 -21.95
C PRO A 284 -10.45 4.75 -20.49
N GLY A 285 -9.23 5.19 -20.12
CA GLY A 285 -8.74 5.15 -18.75
C GLY A 285 -9.47 6.16 -17.85
N LEU A 286 -9.73 7.38 -18.34
CA LEU A 286 -10.46 8.38 -17.58
C LEU A 286 -11.94 8.02 -17.43
N LYS A 287 -12.53 7.43 -18.49
CA LYS A 287 -13.90 6.91 -18.44
C LYS A 287 -14.06 5.78 -17.43
N SER A 288 -13.16 4.78 -17.47
CA SER A 288 -13.17 3.68 -16.48
C SER A 288 -13.09 4.21 -15.05
N LEU A 289 -12.20 5.15 -14.79
CA LEU A 289 -12.06 5.76 -13.47
C LEU A 289 -13.32 6.52 -13.03
N HIS A 290 -13.99 7.22 -13.96
CA HIS A 290 -15.24 7.89 -13.70
C HIS A 290 -16.38 6.91 -13.39
N ASP A 291 -16.50 5.83 -14.17
CA ASP A 291 -17.53 4.79 -14.00
C ASP A 291 -17.35 4.05 -12.65
N GLU A 292 -16.09 3.78 -12.24
CA GLU A 292 -15.77 3.23 -10.92
C GLU A 292 -16.28 4.14 -9.78
N LEU A 293 -16.21 5.46 -9.92
CA LEU A 293 -16.71 6.41 -8.92
C LEU A 293 -18.23 6.59 -8.96
N GLY A 294 -18.85 6.47 -10.13
CA GLY A 294 -20.29 6.69 -10.34
C GLY A 294 -21.18 5.57 -9.82
N GLY A 295 -20.65 4.40 -9.56
CA GLY A 295 -21.41 3.29 -8.99
C GLY A 295 -22.28 2.53 -9.98
N GLU A 296 -22.01 2.60 -11.28
CA GLU A 296 -22.66 1.76 -12.27
C GLU A 296 -21.85 0.47 -12.45
N GLU A 297 -22.34 -0.61 -11.76
CA GLU A 297 -21.89 -2.02 -11.82
C GLU A 297 -20.43 -2.36 -11.44
N PRO A 298 -20.20 -3.48 -10.79
CA PRO A 298 -20.49 -3.83 -9.39
C PRO A 298 -19.58 -3.14 -8.37
N ALA A 299 -18.63 -2.34 -8.82
CA ALA A 299 -17.65 -1.63 -7.96
C ALA A 299 -18.27 -0.38 -7.28
N GLY A 300 -19.28 0.25 -7.85
CA GLY A 300 -19.82 1.50 -7.36
C GLY A 300 -20.61 1.43 -6.05
N GLN A 301 -20.89 0.23 -5.54
CA GLN A 301 -21.43 0.08 -4.19
C GLN A 301 -20.42 0.39 -3.09
N TYR A 302 -19.12 0.38 -3.40
CA TYR A 302 -18.04 0.60 -2.44
C TYR A 302 -17.77 2.07 -2.11
N PHE A 303 -18.27 3.00 -2.92
CA PHE A 303 -18.04 4.46 -2.77
C PHE A 303 -19.29 5.24 -2.32
N ARG A 304 -20.35 4.58 -1.86
CA ARG A 304 -21.44 5.28 -1.17
C ARG A 304 -21.00 5.57 0.26
N LEU A 305 -20.55 6.79 0.47
CA LEU A 305 -20.28 7.38 1.80
C LEU A 305 -21.57 7.63 2.56
#